data_df1ced6745236f3c777594213adcaae0
#
_entry.id   df1ced6745236f3c777594213adcaae0
#
_cell.length_a   1.000
_cell.length_b   1.000
_cell.length_c   1.000
_cell.angle_alpha   90.00
_cell.angle_beta   90.00
_cell.angle_gamma   90.00
#
_symmetry.space_group_name_H-M   'P 1'
#
loop_
_entity.id
_entity.type
_entity.pdbx_description
1 polymer ?
#
loop_
_entity_poly.entity_id
_entity_poly.type
_entity_poly.pdbx_seq_one_letter_code
_entity_poly.pdbx_strand_id
1 'polypeptide(L)'
;MKEVMCIIRLNKVNKTKEALAEAGFPSITCRKVLGRGKKSIDKAIIEAYIEAGEIAPSPYAENLSETGRLIPKRFITLIVNDEDVKEVVETVINVNSTGIAGDGKIFILPVEEVYRIRDGAEGTDVI
;
A
#
# COMPACT_ATOMS: atom_id res chain seq x y z
N MET A 1 10.45 -12.16 12.27
CA MET A 1 9.58 -11.88 11.10
C MET A 1 8.72 -10.65 11.36
N LYS A 2 8.48 -9.89 10.33
CA LYS A 2 7.60 -8.70 10.38
C LYS A 2 6.62 -8.72 9.23
N GLU A 3 5.43 -8.18 9.49
CA GLU A 3 4.50 -7.81 8.45
C GLU A 3 4.74 -6.35 8.07
N VAL A 4 4.98 -6.10 6.79
CA VAL A 4 5.07 -4.75 6.23
C VAL A 4 3.74 -4.47 5.55
N MET A 5 3.01 -3.51 6.09
CA MET A 5 1.63 -3.18 5.72
C MET A 5 1.63 -1.78 5.10
N CYS A 6 1.31 -1.71 3.81
CA CYS A 6 1.38 -0.46 3.05
C CYS A 6 0.00 -0.07 2.53
N ILE A 7 -0.38 1.18 2.73
CA ILE A 7 -1.58 1.76 2.10
C ILE A 7 -1.09 2.79 1.10
N ILE A 8 -1.34 2.56 -0.19
CA ILE A 8 -0.80 3.36 -1.29
C ILE A 8 -1.88 3.77 -2.30
N ARG A 9 -1.52 4.68 -3.20
CA ARG A 9 -2.39 5.11 -4.29
C ARG A 9 -2.61 3.98 -5.31
N LEU A 10 -3.77 3.99 -5.94
CA LEU A 10 -4.13 3.00 -6.96
C LEU A 10 -3.15 2.95 -8.12
N ASN A 11 -2.68 4.10 -8.60
CA ASN A 11 -1.80 4.18 -9.77
C ASN A 11 -0.34 3.78 -9.48
N LYS A 12 -0.02 3.51 -8.22
CA LYS A 12 1.33 3.09 -7.80
C LYS A 12 1.47 1.58 -7.59
N VAL A 13 0.39 0.82 -7.67
CA VAL A 13 0.39 -0.61 -7.36
C VAL A 13 1.36 -1.39 -8.24
N ASN A 14 1.28 -1.23 -9.56
CA ASN A 14 2.11 -2.00 -10.47
C ASN A 14 3.60 -1.70 -10.31
N LYS A 15 3.95 -0.41 -10.18
CA LYS A 15 5.34 0.00 -9.94
C LYS A 15 5.87 -0.53 -8.62
N THR A 16 5.04 -0.53 -7.57
CA THR A 16 5.42 -1.05 -6.25
C THR A 16 5.66 -2.56 -6.32
N LYS A 17 4.77 -3.31 -6.97
CA LYS A 17 4.93 -4.75 -7.17
C LYS A 17 6.22 -5.08 -7.93
N GLU A 18 6.48 -4.37 -9.01
CA GLU A 18 7.68 -4.57 -9.82
C GLU A 18 8.95 -4.28 -9.01
N ALA A 19 8.98 -3.16 -8.30
CA ALA A 19 10.13 -2.77 -7.50
C ALA A 19 10.40 -3.76 -6.36
N LEU A 20 9.36 -4.25 -5.69
CA LEU A 20 9.50 -5.27 -4.65
C LEU A 20 10.01 -6.60 -5.21
N ALA A 21 9.50 -7.03 -6.36
CA ALA A 21 9.97 -8.25 -7.01
C ALA A 21 11.44 -8.14 -7.43
N GLU A 22 11.85 -7.01 -8.00
CA GLU A 22 13.25 -6.75 -8.36
C GLU A 22 14.18 -6.73 -7.15
N ALA A 23 13.68 -6.25 -6.01
CA ALA A 23 14.43 -6.25 -4.75
C ALA A 23 14.49 -7.64 -4.08
N GLY A 24 13.82 -8.65 -4.63
CA GLY A 24 13.81 -10.01 -4.09
C GLY A 24 12.61 -10.34 -3.20
N PHE A 25 11.56 -9.51 -3.22
CA PHE A 25 10.35 -9.68 -2.39
C PHE A 25 9.08 -9.81 -3.26
N PRO A 26 8.95 -10.91 -4.04
CA PRO A 26 7.80 -11.06 -4.95
C PRO A 26 6.50 -11.48 -4.26
N SER A 27 6.56 -12.06 -3.05
CA SER A 27 5.38 -12.57 -2.35
C SER A 27 4.65 -11.45 -1.64
N ILE A 28 3.51 -11.05 -2.19
CA ILE A 28 2.68 -10.00 -1.62
C ILE A 28 1.21 -10.40 -1.61
N THR A 29 0.45 -9.81 -0.72
CA THR A 29 -1.01 -9.83 -0.76
C THR A 29 -1.49 -8.41 -1.03
N CYS A 30 -2.44 -8.25 -1.95
CA CYS A 30 -2.96 -6.95 -2.34
C CYS A 30 -4.48 -6.96 -2.33
N ARG A 31 -5.09 -5.92 -1.76
CA ARG A 31 -6.55 -5.76 -1.76
C ARG A 31 -6.96 -4.31 -1.87
N LYS A 32 -8.20 -4.12 -2.31
CA LYS A 32 -8.83 -2.81 -2.39
C LYS A 32 -9.33 -2.39 -1.02
N VAL A 33 -9.06 -1.15 -0.64
CA VAL A 33 -9.54 -0.56 0.62
C VAL A 33 -10.02 0.87 0.37
N LEU A 34 -10.80 1.37 1.29
CA LEU A 34 -11.25 2.76 1.32
C LEU A 34 -10.67 3.41 2.58
N GLY A 35 -10.14 4.60 2.44
CA GLY A 35 -9.55 5.31 3.57
C GLY A 35 -9.45 6.80 3.37
N ARG A 36 -9.13 7.51 4.44
CA ARG A 36 -8.82 8.94 4.40
C ARG A 36 -7.76 9.29 5.43
N GLY A 37 -6.99 10.33 5.13
CA GLY A 37 -6.04 10.89 6.08
C GLY A 37 -6.70 11.84 7.09
N LYS A 38 -5.88 12.54 7.86
CA LYS A 38 -6.34 13.50 8.86
C LYS A 38 -6.94 14.77 8.27
N LYS A 39 -6.52 15.15 7.04
CA LYS A 39 -6.98 16.38 6.38
C LYS A 39 -8.09 16.07 5.42
N SER A 40 -9.05 17.00 5.31
CA SER A 40 -10.05 16.97 4.25
C SER A 40 -9.37 17.10 2.89
N ILE A 41 -9.88 16.37 1.91
CA ILE A 41 -9.41 16.48 0.54
C ILE A 41 -10.25 17.55 -0.15
N ASP A 42 -9.60 18.56 -0.73
CA ASP A 42 -10.29 19.58 -1.50
C ASP A 42 -10.54 19.13 -2.94
N LYS A 43 -11.37 19.91 -3.65
CA LYS A 43 -11.76 19.59 -5.02
C LYS A 43 -10.56 19.54 -5.98
N ALA A 44 -9.57 20.41 -5.81
CA ALA A 44 -8.40 20.44 -6.68
C ALA A 44 -7.58 19.16 -6.57
N ILE A 45 -7.44 18.61 -5.36
CA ILE A 45 -6.74 17.34 -5.13
C ILE A 45 -7.49 16.20 -5.81
N ILE A 46 -8.82 16.17 -5.72
CA ILE A 46 -9.64 15.15 -6.37
C ILE A 46 -9.51 15.22 -7.89
N GLU A 47 -9.51 16.41 -8.45
CA GLU A 47 -9.29 16.61 -9.89
C GLU A 47 -7.92 16.07 -10.31
N ALA A 48 -6.88 16.29 -9.52
CA ALA A 48 -5.56 15.73 -9.78
C ALA A 48 -5.56 14.20 -9.77
N TYR A 49 -6.29 13.55 -8.87
CA TYR A 49 -6.45 12.09 -8.85
C TYR A 49 -7.18 11.57 -10.08
N ILE A 50 -8.19 12.28 -10.54
CA ILE A 50 -8.91 11.94 -11.77
C ILE A 50 -7.98 12.00 -12.97
N GLU A 51 -7.19 13.07 -13.11
CA GLU A 51 -6.21 13.22 -14.20
C GLU A 51 -5.14 12.14 -14.16
N ALA A 52 -4.70 11.72 -12.97
CA ALA A 52 -3.74 10.65 -12.79
C ALA A 52 -4.32 9.23 -13.04
N GLY A 53 -5.64 9.12 -13.27
CA GLY A 53 -6.31 7.83 -13.47
C GLY A 53 -6.57 7.04 -12.20
N GLU A 54 -6.38 7.62 -11.02
CA GLU A 54 -6.64 6.96 -9.74
C GLU A 54 -8.12 6.89 -9.40
N ILE A 55 -8.91 7.85 -9.87
CA ILE A 55 -10.35 7.95 -9.65
C ILE A 55 -11.01 8.25 -10.98
N ALA A 56 -12.03 7.48 -11.37
CA ALA A 56 -12.79 7.75 -12.57
C ALA A 56 -13.68 8.99 -12.37
N PRO A 57 -13.81 9.87 -13.39
CA PRO A 57 -14.76 10.98 -13.35
C PRO A 57 -16.18 10.44 -13.11
N SER A 58 -16.85 10.95 -12.06
CA SER A 58 -18.22 10.52 -11.71
C SER A 58 -18.80 11.47 -10.67
N PRO A 59 -20.13 11.44 -10.44
CA PRO A 59 -20.73 12.14 -9.31
C PRO A 59 -20.17 11.70 -7.96
N TYR A 60 -19.74 10.47 -7.86
CA TYR A 60 -19.07 9.94 -6.66
C TYR A 60 -17.75 10.66 -6.40
N ALA A 61 -16.93 10.89 -7.43
CA ALA A 61 -15.66 11.59 -7.30
C ALA A 61 -15.83 13.03 -6.80
N GLU A 62 -16.90 13.71 -7.24
CA GLU A 62 -17.22 15.05 -6.75
C GLU A 62 -17.55 15.07 -5.26
N ASN A 63 -18.20 14.02 -4.77
CA ASN A 63 -18.54 13.88 -3.35
C ASN A 63 -17.34 13.53 -2.46
N LEU A 64 -16.21 13.11 -3.01
CA LEU A 64 -15.00 12.79 -2.24
C LEU A 64 -14.39 14.02 -1.58
N SER A 65 -14.70 15.23 -2.03
CA SER A 65 -14.23 16.47 -1.39
C SER A 65 -14.96 16.77 -0.08
N GLU A 66 -16.07 16.14 0.20
CA GLU A 66 -16.81 16.34 1.44
C GLU A 66 -16.08 15.70 2.62
N THR A 67 -16.16 16.37 3.78
CA THR A 67 -15.62 15.85 5.04
C THR A 67 -16.24 14.49 5.36
N GLY A 68 -15.41 13.52 5.67
CA GLY A 68 -15.85 12.18 6.00
C GLY A 68 -15.89 11.20 4.85
N ARG A 69 -15.67 11.64 3.63
CA ARG A 69 -15.60 10.75 2.47
C ARG A 69 -14.34 9.91 2.47
N LEU A 70 -14.48 8.70 1.95
CA LEU A 70 -13.39 7.73 1.84
C LEU A 70 -12.87 7.67 0.40
N ILE A 71 -11.57 7.49 0.26
CA ILE A 71 -10.88 7.44 -1.03
C ILE A 71 -10.44 6.01 -1.30
N PRO A 72 -10.63 5.49 -2.53
CA PRO A 72 -10.08 4.21 -2.92
C PRO A 72 -8.55 4.20 -2.83
N LYS A 73 -8.01 3.19 -2.15
CA LYS A 73 -6.58 2.94 -1.98
C LYS A 73 -6.29 1.46 -2.22
N ARG A 74 -5.01 1.10 -2.26
CA ARG A 74 -4.57 -0.29 -2.25
C ARG A 74 -3.84 -0.59 -0.95
N PHE A 75 -4.17 -1.75 -0.41
CA PHE A 75 -3.48 -2.32 0.73
C PHE A 75 -2.56 -3.43 0.22
N ILE A 76 -1.27 -3.26 0.43
CA ILE A 76 -0.27 -4.27 0.11
C ILE A 76 0.38 -4.72 1.41
N THR A 77 0.47 -6.02 1.62
CA THR A 77 1.17 -6.58 2.76
C THR A 77 2.11 -7.68 2.32
N LEU A 78 3.24 -7.78 3.00
CA LEU A 78 4.21 -8.86 2.82
C LEU A 78 4.84 -9.20 4.16
N ILE A 79 5.25 -10.46 4.29
CA ILE A 79 5.94 -10.96 5.48
C ILE A 79 7.40 -11.14 5.12
N VAL A 80 8.29 -10.55 5.90
CA VAL A 80 9.73 -10.58 5.64
C VAL A 80 10.52 -10.86 6.91
N ASN A 81 11.78 -11.21 6.75
CA ASN A 81 12.71 -11.31 7.88
C ASN A 81 13.01 -9.93 8.47
N ASP A 82 13.38 -9.87 9.72
CA ASP A 82 13.64 -8.60 10.40
C ASP A 82 14.71 -7.77 9.68
N GLU A 83 15.76 -8.41 9.18
CA GLU A 83 16.85 -7.76 8.46
C GLU A 83 16.45 -7.17 7.11
N ASP A 84 15.34 -7.61 6.53
CA ASP A 84 14.88 -7.16 5.21
C ASP A 84 13.92 -5.97 5.28
N VAL A 85 13.41 -5.65 6.46
CA VAL A 85 12.39 -4.60 6.66
C VAL A 85 12.86 -3.25 6.09
N LYS A 86 14.08 -2.86 6.37
CA LYS A 86 14.61 -1.58 5.92
C LYS A 86 14.60 -1.46 4.39
N GLU A 87 15.05 -2.49 3.70
CA GLU A 87 15.08 -2.52 2.23
C GLU A 87 13.67 -2.46 1.64
N VAL A 88 12.74 -3.22 2.21
CA VAL A 88 11.34 -3.19 1.78
C VAL A 88 10.73 -1.81 1.96
N VAL A 89 10.92 -1.20 3.12
CA VAL A 89 10.41 0.15 3.43
C VAL A 89 10.98 1.18 2.46
N GLU A 90 12.29 1.18 2.24
CA GLU A 90 12.95 2.10 1.30
C GLU A 90 12.44 1.91 -0.13
N THR A 91 12.24 0.67 -0.56
CA THR A 91 11.71 0.36 -1.89
C THR A 91 10.30 0.94 -2.07
N VAL A 92 9.43 0.74 -1.10
CA VAL A 92 8.06 1.27 -1.15
C VAL A 92 8.04 2.80 -1.13
N ILE A 93 8.83 3.42 -0.27
CA ILE A 93 8.94 4.88 -0.19
C ILE A 93 9.43 5.46 -1.51
N ASN A 94 10.48 4.91 -2.10
CA ASN A 94 11.05 5.41 -3.36
C ASN A 94 10.04 5.42 -4.50
N VAL A 95 9.17 4.43 -4.57
CA VAL A 95 8.13 4.36 -5.61
C VAL A 95 6.97 5.32 -5.34
N ASN A 96 6.57 5.46 -4.07
CA ASN A 96 5.30 6.09 -3.71
C ASN A 96 5.42 7.53 -3.23
N SER A 97 6.59 8.00 -2.82
CA SER A 97 6.77 9.34 -2.28
C SER A 97 6.68 10.40 -3.39
N THR A 98 5.75 11.33 -3.25
CA THR A 98 5.61 12.50 -4.12
C THR A 98 5.75 13.82 -3.37
N GLY A 99 5.75 13.76 -2.02
CA GLY A 99 5.74 14.96 -1.17
C GLY A 99 4.35 15.56 -0.98
N ILE A 100 3.31 14.93 -1.53
CA ILE A 100 1.93 15.41 -1.48
C ILE A 100 1.13 14.54 -0.51
N ALA A 101 0.19 15.13 0.22
CA ALA A 101 -0.72 14.40 1.08
C ALA A 101 -1.46 13.31 0.28
N GLY A 102 -1.56 12.12 0.84
CA GLY A 102 -2.17 10.97 0.16
C GLY A 102 -1.18 9.95 -0.37
N ASP A 103 0.13 10.18 -0.24
CA ASP A 103 1.17 9.20 -0.63
C ASP A 103 0.99 7.85 0.07
N GLY A 104 0.46 7.86 1.27
CA GLY A 104 0.16 6.65 2.02
C GLY A 104 0.99 6.51 3.29
N LYS A 105 0.91 5.32 3.89
CA LYS A 105 1.63 4.97 5.11
C LYS A 105 2.10 3.53 5.07
N ILE A 106 3.15 3.27 5.83
CA ILE A 106 3.67 1.93 6.05
C ILE A 106 3.61 1.64 7.55
N PHE A 107 3.09 0.47 7.90
CA PHE A 107 3.05 -0.02 9.28
C PHE A 107 3.87 -1.29 9.35
N ILE A 108 4.65 -1.43 10.42
CA ILE A 108 5.44 -2.63 10.66
C ILE A 108 4.89 -3.31 11.92
N LEU A 109 4.51 -4.58 11.77
CA LEU A 109 3.95 -5.38 12.85
C LEU A 109 4.78 -6.63 13.08
N PRO A 110 4.91 -7.09 14.33
CA PRO A 110 5.55 -8.37 14.59
C PRO A 110 4.69 -9.54 14.10
N VAL A 111 5.36 -10.55 13.57
CA VAL A 111 4.75 -11.85 13.24
C VAL A 111 5.45 -12.89 14.10
N GLU A 112 4.71 -13.57 14.96
CA GLU A 112 5.29 -14.54 15.89
C GLU A 112 5.58 -15.86 15.22
N GLU A 113 4.62 -16.37 14.43
CA GLU A 113 4.71 -17.68 13.80
C GLU A 113 4.15 -17.65 12.39
N VAL A 114 4.67 -18.51 11.53
CA VAL A 114 4.17 -18.73 10.17
C VAL A 114 4.19 -20.21 9.85
N TYR A 115 3.12 -20.68 9.23
CA TYR A 115 2.93 -22.08 8.82
C TYR A 115 2.54 -22.14 7.35
N ARG A 116 3.15 -23.05 6.62
CA ARG A 116 2.75 -23.31 5.23
C ARG A 116 1.66 -24.40 5.23
N ILE A 117 0.50 -24.06 4.68
CA ILE A 117 -0.67 -24.95 4.69
C ILE A 117 -0.39 -26.26 3.96
N ARG A 118 0.32 -26.19 2.83
CA ARG A 118 0.58 -27.34 1.97
C ARG A 118 1.15 -28.56 2.70
N ASP A 119 2.05 -28.35 3.63
CA ASP A 119 2.82 -29.41 4.29
C ASP A 119 3.01 -29.19 5.80
N GLY A 120 2.44 -28.13 6.35
CA GLY A 120 2.59 -27.79 7.77
C GLY A 120 3.97 -27.31 8.16
N ALA A 121 4.87 -27.05 7.22
CA ALA A 121 6.18 -26.50 7.53
C ALA A 121 6.07 -25.14 8.21
N GLU A 122 6.97 -24.85 9.13
CA GLU A 122 6.95 -23.63 9.94
C GLU A 122 8.31 -22.94 9.96
N GLY A 123 8.34 -21.69 10.43
CA GLY A 123 9.55 -20.91 10.59
C GLY A 123 9.87 -20.00 9.41
N THR A 124 10.97 -19.27 9.53
CA THR A 124 11.34 -18.20 8.57
C THR A 124 11.59 -18.72 7.15
N ASP A 125 11.88 -19.99 6.98
CA ASP A 125 12.16 -20.59 5.66
C ASP A 125 10.90 -20.71 4.80
N VAL A 126 9.69 -20.52 5.37
CA VAL A 126 8.44 -20.67 4.63
C VAL A 126 7.80 -19.34 4.19
N ILE A 127 8.44 -18.22 4.50
CA ILE A 127 7.96 -16.90 4.05
C ILE A 127 8.47 -16.52 2.66
#